data_8245e5c9e9937c26a934959add7cbb1f
#
_entry.id   8245e5c9e9937c26a934959add7cbb1f
#
_cell.length_a   1.000
_cell.length_b   1.000
_cell.length_c   1.000
_cell.angle_alpha   90.00
_cell.angle_beta   90.00
_cell.angle_gamma   90.00
#
_symmetry.space_group_name_H-M   'P 1'
#
loop_
_entity.id
_entity.type
_entity.pdbx_description
1 polymer ?
#
loop_
_entity_poly.entity_id
_entity_poly.type
_entity_poly.pdbx_seq_one_letter_code
_entity_poly.pdbx_strand_id
1 'polypeptide(L)'
;MLVAVVGGGGFIGSHVVDHLVQAGHQVRVIDPAPRWRNPAARYYEQDLFDAPGLADALAGCAAVFHLAGASDVNDVAADPVAAVRLNVEGTARVLEAARQQQCARVLLASTVWVYGATVGNGERGEDAPVDLTQAGHVYVSTKLAAELLVHSYREMYGQRFTILRYGIPYGPRMRDVLVVARFVRAALEGTPITIAGTGEQQRNYVFVGDLADAHVRALAPAAADQVLALEGGAPVSVREIADTVRELIRPVPVEYMPARTADYQGVSVSNRRAKELLDWSPQTSFAVGVRRYLDWLTGTGAELDGSGA
;
A
#
# COMPACT_ATOMS: atom_id res chain seq x y z
N MET A 1 -21.08 -4.78 -6.64
CA MET A 1 -20.51 -5.65 -7.71
C MET A 1 -19.67 -6.75 -7.05
N LEU A 2 -19.33 -7.82 -7.78
CA LEU A 2 -18.36 -8.81 -7.32
C LEU A 2 -16.95 -8.35 -7.68
N VAL A 3 -16.04 -8.29 -6.70
CA VAL A 3 -14.64 -7.89 -6.90
C VAL A 3 -13.70 -8.90 -6.24
N ALA A 4 -12.49 -9.01 -6.76
CA ALA A 4 -11.44 -9.83 -6.17
C ALA A 4 -10.32 -8.97 -5.58
N VAL A 5 -9.74 -9.39 -4.45
CA VAL A 5 -8.58 -8.76 -3.82
C VAL A 5 -7.48 -9.81 -3.66
N VAL A 6 -6.48 -9.76 -4.52
CA VAL A 6 -5.28 -10.61 -4.46
C VAL A 6 -4.30 -9.99 -3.46
N GLY A 7 -3.96 -10.74 -2.40
CA GLY A 7 -3.23 -10.23 -1.24
C GLY A 7 -4.14 -9.55 -0.21
N GLY A 8 -5.43 -9.90 -0.20
CA GLY A 8 -6.43 -9.27 0.67
C GLY A 8 -6.34 -9.67 2.15
N GLY A 9 -5.53 -10.65 2.52
CA GLY A 9 -5.27 -11.02 3.91
C GLY A 9 -4.08 -10.29 4.55
N GLY A 10 -3.37 -9.46 3.78
CA GLY A 10 -2.22 -8.66 4.23
C GLY A 10 -2.62 -7.34 4.90
N PHE A 11 -1.62 -6.52 5.24
CA PHE A 11 -1.82 -5.22 5.90
C PHE A 11 -2.79 -4.31 5.13
N ILE A 12 -2.41 -3.83 3.95
CA ILE A 12 -3.25 -2.90 3.16
C ILE A 12 -4.50 -3.63 2.65
N GLY A 13 -4.30 -4.85 2.13
CA GLY A 13 -5.37 -5.63 1.51
C GLY A 13 -6.56 -5.88 2.44
N SER A 14 -6.32 -6.16 3.72
CA SER A 14 -7.40 -6.39 4.68
C SER A 14 -8.26 -5.15 4.93
N HIS A 15 -7.67 -3.96 4.96
CA HIS A 15 -8.44 -2.71 5.04
C HIS A 15 -9.21 -2.42 3.75
N VAL A 16 -8.63 -2.72 2.59
CA VAL A 16 -9.34 -2.61 1.30
C VAL A 16 -10.54 -3.56 1.27
N VAL A 17 -10.39 -4.80 1.75
CA VAL A 17 -11.50 -5.76 1.88
C VAL A 17 -12.60 -5.20 2.77
N ASP A 18 -12.26 -4.66 3.94
CA ASP A 18 -13.24 -4.10 4.87
C ASP A 18 -14.03 -2.94 4.25
N HIS A 19 -13.33 -2.00 3.61
CA HIS A 19 -13.98 -0.85 2.95
C HIS A 19 -14.84 -1.26 1.75
N LEU A 20 -14.42 -2.25 0.96
CA LEU A 20 -15.21 -2.79 -0.15
C LEU A 20 -16.49 -3.47 0.35
N VAL A 21 -16.41 -4.27 1.42
CA VAL A 21 -17.56 -4.89 2.07
C VAL A 21 -18.51 -3.83 2.62
N GLN A 22 -17.98 -2.84 3.33
CA GLN A 22 -18.77 -1.72 3.87
C GLN A 22 -19.47 -0.90 2.77
N ALA A 23 -18.83 -0.77 1.61
CA ALA A 23 -19.44 -0.14 0.42
C ALA A 23 -20.47 -1.03 -0.32
N GLY A 24 -20.80 -2.22 0.22
CA GLY A 24 -21.80 -3.12 -0.32
C GLY A 24 -21.32 -3.98 -1.51
N HIS A 25 -20.01 -4.15 -1.69
CA HIS A 25 -19.46 -5.05 -2.69
C HIS A 25 -19.39 -6.49 -2.16
N GLN A 26 -19.59 -7.46 -3.05
CA GLN A 26 -19.22 -8.85 -2.78
C GLN A 26 -17.73 -9.01 -3.02
N VAL A 27 -16.99 -9.49 -2.02
CA VAL A 27 -15.53 -9.55 -2.06
C VAL A 27 -15.04 -10.99 -2.01
N ARG A 28 -14.17 -11.34 -2.97
CA ARG A 28 -13.35 -12.55 -2.92
C ARG A 28 -11.92 -12.18 -2.60
N VAL A 29 -11.34 -12.85 -1.62
CA VAL A 29 -9.94 -12.67 -1.22
C VAL A 29 -9.14 -13.86 -1.70
N ILE A 30 -8.06 -13.60 -2.42
CA ILE A 30 -7.09 -14.61 -2.86
C ILE A 30 -5.78 -14.34 -2.10
N ASP A 31 -5.44 -15.22 -1.17
CA ASP A 31 -4.27 -15.07 -0.31
C ASP A 31 -3.89 -16.45 0.24
N PRO A 32 -2.65 -16.93 0.09
CA PRO A 32 -2.26 -18.27 0.56
C PRO A 32 -2.27 -18.41 2.08
N ALA A 33 -2.13 -17.31 2.82
CA ALA A 33 -2.10 -17.29 4.28
C ALA A 33 -2.70 -15.99 4.83
N PRO A 34 -4.03 -15.79 4.71
CA PRO A 34 -4.66 -14.54 5.11
C PRO A 34 -4.54 -14.35 6.63
N ARG A 35 -3.79 -13.32 7.02
CA ARG A 35 -3.57 -12.97 8.43
C ARG A 35 -4.80 -12.29 9.05
N TRP A 36 -5.51 -11.49 8.25
CA TRP A 36 -6.69 -10.76 8.64
C TRP A 36 -7.87 -11.16 7.77
N ARG A 37 -9.04 -11.36 8.39
CA ARG A 37 -10.24 -11.83 7.68
C ARG A 37 -11.44 -10.96 8.02
N ASN A 38 -12.21 -10.63 6.99
CA ASN A 38 -13.55 -10.07 7.12
C ASN A 38 -14.57 -11.21 6.95
N PRO A 39 -15.49 -11.44 7.89
CA PRO A 39 -16.43 -12.57 7.82
C PRO A 39 -17.43 -12.47 6.66
N ALA A 40 -17.66 -11.28 6.11
CA ALA A 40 -18.53 -11.08 4.94
C ALA A 40 -17.84 -11.30 3.60
N ALA A 41 -16.50 -11.51 3.57
CA ALA A 41 -15.75 -11.81 2.37
C ALA A 41 -15.54 -13.33 2.20
N ARG A 42 -15.48 -13.79 0.95
CA ARG A 42 -15.16 -15.18 0.64
C ARG A 42 -13.67 -15.35 0.39
N TYR A 43 -13.01 -16.27 1.10
CA TYR A 43 -11.57 -16.53 1.02
C TYR A 43 -11.25 -17.75 0.17
N TYR A 44 -10.24 -17.57 -0.69
CA TYR A 44 -9.57 -18.59 -1.48
C TYR A 44 -8.13 -18.65 -0.99
N GLU A 45 -7.83 -19.65 -0.15
CA GLU A 45 -6.49 -19.85 0.45
C GLU A 45 -5.59 -20.56 -0.55
N GLN A 46 -5.13 -19.83 -1.54
CA GLN A 46 -4.33 -20.37 -2.62
C GLN A 46 -3.26 -19.40 -3.09
N ASP A 47 -2.21 -19.96 -3.65
CA ASP A 47 -1.12 -19.21 -4.25
C ASP A 47 -1.57 -18.63 -5.60
N LEU A 48 -1.15 -17.40 -5.91
CA LEU A 48 -1.36 -16.80 -7.22
C LEU A 48 -0.61 -17.53 -8.37
N PHE A 49 0.31 -18.44 -8.02
CA PHE A 49 0.99 -19.34 -8.99
C PHE A 49 0.18 -20.61 -9.30
N ASP A 50 -0.90 -20.87 -8.59
CA ASP A 50 -1.92 -21.86 -8.98
C ASP A 50 -2.85 -21.27 -10.05
N ALA A 51 -2.47 -21.43 -11.32
CA ALA A 51 -3.20 -20.80 -12.41
C ALA A 51 -4.68 -21.23 -12.52
N PRO A 52 -5.05 -22.53 -12.41
CA PRO A 52 -6.46 -22.95 -12.39
C PRO A 52 -7.24 -22.33 -11.24
N GLY A 53 -6.69 -22.41 -10.01
CA GLY A 53 -7.35 -21.87 -8.84
C GLY A 53 -7.49 -20.34 -8.87
N LEU A 54 -6.50 -19.62 -9.40
CA LEU A 54 -6.59 -18.17 -9.61
C LEU A 54 -7.69 -17.81 -10.61
N ALA A 55 -7.78 -18.53 -11.73
CA ALA A 55 -8.83 -18.33 -12.72
C ALA A 55 -10.23 -18.57 -12.13
N ASP A 56 -10.42 -19.66 -11.38
CA ASP A 56 -11.69 -19.96 -10.70
C ASP A 56 -12.08 -18.89 -9.68
N ALA A 57 -11.12 -18.40 -8.90
CA ALA A 57 -11.34 -17.34 -7.94
C ALA A 57 -11.74 -16.00 -8.58
N LEU A 58 -11.27 -15.72 -9.80
CA LEU A 58 -11.59 -14.50 -10.57
C LEU A 58 -12.87 -14.63 -11.41
N ALA A 59 -13.43 -15.82 -11.59
CA ALA A 59 -14.59 -16.04 -12.44
C ALA A 59 -15.77 -15.14 -12.06
N GLY A 60 -16.27 -14.34 -13.02
CA GLY A 60 -17.38 -13.40 -12.83
C GLY A 60 -17.06 -12.15 -12.02
N CYS A 61 -15.81 -11.91 -11.63
CA CYS A 61 -15.40 -10.67 -10.97
C CYS A 61 -15.39 -9.51 -11.99
N ALA A 62 -16.01 -8.38 -11.59
CA ALA A 62 -16.01 -7.17 -12.40
C ALA A 62 -14.66 -6.44 -12.35
N ALA A 63 -13.95 -6.50 -11.21
CA ALA A 63 -12.65 -5.88 -11.04
C ALA A 63 -11.75 -6.74 -10.14
N VAL A 64 -10.43 -6.60 -10.33
CA VAL A 64 -9.41 -7.28 -9.55
C VAL A 64 -8.47 -6.26 -8.95
N PHE A 65 -8.35 -6.23 -7.64
CA PHE A 65 -7.33 -5.47 -6.91
C PHE A 65 -6.11 -6.38 -6.71
N HIS A 66 -4.97 -6.01 -7.28
CA HIS A 66 -3.71 -6.73 -7.13
C HIS A 66 -2.82 -6.03 -6.12
N LEU A 67 -2.90 -6.46 -4.85
CA LEU A 67 -2.13 -5.93 -3.73
C LEU A 67 -1.05 -6.91 -3.24
N ALA A 68 -1.07 -8.16 -3.71
CA ALA A 68 -0.02 -9.11 -3.39
C ALA A 68 1.34 -8.63 -3.93
N GLY A 69 2.37 -8.73 -3.11
CA GLY A 69 3.73 -8.37 -3.52
C GLY A 69 4.71 -8.32 -2.35
N ALA A 70 5.98 -8.55 -2.65
CA ALA A 70 7.09 -8.32 -1.73
C ALA A 70 7.37 -6.80 -1.68
N SER A 71 7.21 -6.19 -0.52
CA SER A 71 7.33 -4.72 -0.33
C SER A 71 8.33 -4.31 0.75
N ASP A 72 8.83 -5.27 1.56
CA ASP A 72 9.90 -4.98 2.50
C ASP A 72 11.24 -4.91 1.76
N VAL A 73 11.90 -3.77 1.83
CA VAL A 73 13.16 -3.55 1.12
C VAL A 73 14.29 -4.47 1.60
N ASN A 74 14.26 -4.88 2.88
CA ASN A 74 15.26 -5.79 3.43
C ASN A 74 14.99 -7.23 2.95
N ASP A 75 13.73 -7.67 2.97
CA ASP A 75 13.33 -8.99 2.47
C ASP A 75 13.63 -9.11 0.96
N VAL A 76 13.31 -8.05 0.19
CA VAL A 76 13.62 -7.98 -1.25
C VAL A 76 15.13 -7.98 -1.50
N ALA A 77 15.93 -7.34 -0.66
CA ALA A 77 17.39 -7.36 -0.78
C ALA A 77 17.98 -8.73 -0.39
N ALA A 78 17.37 -9.44 0.56
CA ALA A 78 17.79 -10.76 0.99
C ALA A 78 17.48 -11.85 -0.05
N ASP A 79 16.31 -11.75 -0.73
CA ASP A 79 15.91 -12.67 -1.81
C ASP A 79 15.30 -11.90 -2.99
N PRO A 80 16.13 -11.29 -3.86
CA PRO A 80 15.66 -10.53 -5.00
C PRO A 80 14.97 -11.39 -6.06
N VAL A 81 15.32 -12.67 -6.17
CA VAL A 81 14.72 -13.60 -7.15
C VAL A 81 13.28 -13.92 -6.77
N ALA A 82 13.02 -14.23 -5.50
CA ALA A 82 11.66 -14.42 -5.00
C ALA A 82 10.82 -13.14 -5.14
N ALA A 83 11.41 -11.96 -4.92
CA ALA A 83 10.74 -10.69 -5.11
C ALA A 83 10.36 -10.44 -6.58
N VAL A 84 11.25 -10.72 -7.54
CA VAL A 84 10.95 -10.64 -8.98
C VAL A 84 9.85 -11.63 -9.35
N ARG A 85 9.94 -12.88 -8.87
CA ARG A 85 8.91 -13.88 -9.12
C ARG A 85 7.54 -13.41 -8.62
N LEU A 86 7.45 -12.93 -7.38
CA LEU A 86 6.17 -12.51 -6.81
C LEU A 86 5.63 -11.22 -7.46
N ASN A 87 6.48 -10.19 -7.62
CA ASN A 87 6.02 -8.88 -8.06
C ASN A 87 5.86 -8.79 -9.59
N VAL A 88 6.66 -9.50 -10.38
CA VAL A 88 6.63 -9.42 -11.85
C VAL A 88 5.86 -10.60 -12.45
N GLU A 89 6.31 -11.84 -12.22
CA GLU A 89 5.59 -13.03 -12.72
C GLU A 89 4.19 -13.11 -12.12
N GLY A 90 4.06 -12.84 -10.80
CA GLY A 90 2.76 -12.79 -10.12
C GLY A 90 1.81 -11.79 -10.75
N THR A 91 2.28 -10.58 -11.09
CA THR A 91 1.47 -9.58 -11.80
C THR A 91 1.03 -10.08 -13.17
N ALA A 92 1.94 -10.69 -13.94
CA ALA A 92 1.58 -11.26 -15.25
C ALA A 92 0.49 -12.35 -15.13
N ARG A 93 0.56 -13.20 -14.10
CA ARG A 93 -0.45 -14.24 -13.83
C ARG A 93 -1.81 -13.64 -13.48
N VAL A 94 -1.86 -12.62 -12.65
CA VAL A 94 -3.11 -11.92 -12.29
C VAL A 94 -3.72 -11.24 -13.53
N LEU A 95 -2.91 -10.56 -14.35
CA LEU A 95 -3.36 -9.93 -15.59
C LEU A 95 -3.92 -10.96 -16.56
N GLU A 96 -3.22 -12.08 -16.77
CA GLU A 96 -3.67 -13.12 -17.68
C GLU A 96 -4.95 -13.81 -17.20
N ALA A 97 -5.05 -14.14 -15.92
CA ALA A 97 -6.27 -14.70 -15.33
C ALA A 97 -7.45 -13.72 -15.42
N ALA A 98 -7.23 -12.43 -15.14
CA ALA A 98 -8.25 -11.39 -15.28
C ALA A 98 -8.74 -11.25 -16.74
N ARG A 99 -7.81 -11.29 -17.70
CA ARG A 99 -8.14 -11.26 -19.14
C ARG A 99 -8.96 -12.46 -19.55
N GLN A 100 -8.56 -13.68 -19.17
CA GLN A 100 -9.27 -14.92 -19.47
C GLN A 100 -10.66 -14.96 -18.86
N GLN A 101 -10.82 -14.44 -17.65
CA GLN A 101 -12.10 -14.33 -16.95
C GLN A 101 -12.92 -13.09 -17.32
N GLN A 102 -12.45 -12.30 -18.30
CA GLN A 102 -13.10 -11.09 -18.79
C GLN A 102 -13.41 -10.07 -17.67
N CYS A 103 -12.55 -9.99 -16.66
CA CYS A 103 -12.66 -8.95 -15.63
C CYS A 103 -12.50 -7.58 -16.30
N ALA A 104 -13.43 -6.67 -16.06
CA ALA A 104 -13.46 -5.39 -16.77
C ALA A 104 -12.24 -4.51 -16.45
N ARG A 105 -11.61 -4.66 -15.27
CA ARG A 105 -10.49 -3.81 -14.85
C ARG A 105 -9.58 -4.47 -13.81
N VAL A 106 -8.27 -4.23 -13.93
CA VAL A 106 -7.28 -4.59 -12.91
C VAL A 106 -6.77 -3.31 -12.23
N LEU A 107 -6.82 -3.27 -10.89
CA LEU A 107 -6.27 -2.18 -10.09
C LEU A 107 -4.95 -2.67 -9.46
N LEU A 108 -3.82 -2.06 -9.87
CA LEU A 108 -2.49 -2.46 -9.41
C LEU A 108 -2.00 -1.58 -8.27
N ALA A 109 -1.58 -2.19 -7.17
CA ALA A 109 -0.81 -1.54 -6.13
C ALA A 109 0.63 -1.27 -6.58
N SER A 110 1.01 0.01 -6.68
CA SER A 110 2.35 0.47 -7.00
C SER A 110 2.87 1.43 -5.91
N THR A 111 3.92 2.17 -6.18
CA THR A 111 4.60 3.03 -5.21
C THR A 111 5.05 4.34 -5.84
N VAL A 112 5.05 5.42 -5.08
CA VAL A 112 5.66 6.70 -5.51
C VAL A 112 7.18 6.61 -5.63
N TRP A 113 7.80 5.56 -5.09
CA TRP A 113 9.25 5.37 -5.23
C TRP A 113 9.72 5.12 -6.66
N VAL A 114 8.79 4.82 -7.59
CA VAL A 114 9.10 4.72 -9.04
C VAL A 114 9.62 6.04 -9.63
N TYR A 115 9.35 7.17 -8.97
CA TYR A 115 9.90 8.47 -9.40
C TYR A 115 11.38 8.68 -9.04
N GLY A 116 11.97 7.78 -8.23
CA GLY A 116 13.36 7.85 -7.81
C GLY A 116 13.66 8.98 -6.81
N ALA A 117 14.91 9.12 -6.45
CA ALA A 117 15.41 10.28 -5.72
C ALA A 117 15.58 11.44 -6.69
N THR A 118 14.72 12.44 -6.61
CA THR A 118 14.82 13.57 -7.52
C THR A 118 15.73 14.67 -7.03
N VAL A 119 16.60 15.07 -7.89
CA VAL A 119 17.32 16.35 -7.79
C VAL A 119 16.37 17.43 -8.31
N GLY A 120 15.73 18.19 -7.41
CA GLY A 120 14.87 19.33 -7.78
C GLY A 120 13.84 19.65 -6.70
N ASN A 121 13.62 20.92 -6.45
CA ASN A 121 12.61 21.42 -5.51
C ASN A 121 11.28 21.55 -6.25
N GLY A 122 10.37 20.58 -6.07
CA GLY A 122 9.02 20.69 -6.61
C GLY A 122 8.19 19.42 -6.41
N GLU A 123 6.87 19.61 -6.26
CA GLU A 123 5.89 18.54 -6.26
C GLU A 123 5.78 17.92 -7.65
N ARG A 124 5.77 16.61 -7.75
CA ARG A 124 5.61 15.87 -9.00
C ARG A 124 4.17 15.45 -9.21
N GLY A 125 3.73 15.48 -10.45
CA GLY A 125 2.48 14.83 -10.87
C GLY A 125 2.74 13.43 -11.41
N GLU A 126 1.66 12.69 -11.64
CA GLU A 126 1.70 11.30 -12.12
C GLU A 126 2.36 11.14 -13.50
N ASP A 127 2.36 12.20 -14.32
CA ASP A 127 2.97 12.24 -15.65
C ASP A 127 4.47 12.61 -15.63
N ALA A 128 5.04 12.82 -14.42
CA ALA A 128 6.45 13.10 -14.32
C ALA A 128 7.29 11.94 -14.88
N PRO A 129 8.36 12.22 -15.65
CA PRO A 129 9.22 11.19 -16.18
C PRO A 129 9.79 10.31 -15.07
N VAL A 130 9.80 8.99 -15.32
CA VAL A 130 10.49 8.02 -14.47
C VAL A 130 11.93 7.92 -14.96
N ASP A 131 12.88 8.27 -14.09
CA ASP A 131 14.29 8.08 -14.38
C ASP A 131 14.72 6.66 -13.99
N LEU A 132 14.88 5.79 -14.96
CA LEU A 132 15.25 4.40 -14.74
C LEU A 132 16.63 4.25 -14.09
N THR A 133 17.52 5.25 -14.20
CA THR A 133 18.83 5.23 -13.54
C THR A 133 18.74 5.46 -12.04
N GLN A 134 17.63 6.02 -11.57
CA GLN A 134 17.35 6.30 -10.17
C GLN A 134 16.51 5.18 -9.49
N ALA A 135 16.26 4.08 -10.18
CA ALA A 135 15.49 2.96 -9.61
C ALA A 135 16.12 2.36 -8.35
N GLY A 136 17.45 2.49 -8.17
CA GLY A 136 18.25 2.29 -6.94
C GLY A 136 17.99 1.04 -6.07
N HIS A 137 16.84 0.37 -6.25
CA HIS A 137 16.43 -0.77 -5.44
C HIS A 137 15.61 -1.77 -6.26
N VAL A 138 15.87 -3.08 -6.10
CA VAL A 138 15.15 -4.15 -6.81
C VAL A 138 13.63 -4.04 -6.64
N TYR A 139 13.14 -3.67 -5.46
CA TYR A 139 11.70 -3.42 -5.23
C TYR A 139 11.12 -2.42 -6.25
N VAL A 140 11.79 -1.28 -6.45
CA VAL A 140 11.34 -0.24 -7.40
C VAL A 140 11.33 -0.80 -8.83
N SER A 141 12.41 -1.50 -9.22
CA SER A 141 12.50 -2.14 -10.54
C SER A 141 11.35 -3.15 -10.77
N THR A 142 10.99 -3.94 -9.75
CA THR A 142 9.87 -4.90 -9.88
C THR A 142 8.51 -4.20 -10.01
N LYS A 143 8.31 -3.06 -9.32
CA LYS A 143 7.06 -2.28 -9.45
C LYS A 143 6.97 -1.58 -10.80
N LEU A 144 8.07 -1.04 -11.32
CA LEU A 144 8.12 -0.50 -12.69
C LEU A 144 7.82 -1.58 -13.73
N ALA A 145 8.40 -2.77 -13.59
CA ALA A 145 8.11 -3.89 -14.49
C ALA A 145 6.62 -4.30 -14.42
N ALA A 146 6.01 -4.30 -13.25
CA ALA A 146 4.59 -4.58 -13.08
C ALA A 146 3.71 -3.52 -13.78
N GLU A 147 4.03 -2.22 -13.65
CA GLU A 147 3.32 -1.15 -14.36
C GLU A 147 3.44 -1.30 -15.88
N LEU A 148 4.65 -1.60 -16.38
CA LEU A 148 4.86 -1.84 -17.82
C LEU A 148 4.04 -3.01 -18.35
N LEU A 149 3.91 -4.11 -17.58
CA LEU A 149 3.04 -5.23 -17.93
C LEU A 149 1.58 -4.80 -18.02
N VAL A 150 1.08 -4.00 -17.07
CA VAL A 150 -0.28 -3.46 -17.09
C VAL A 150 -0.53 -2.65 -18.38
N HIS A 151 0.38 -1.74 -18.72
CA HIS A 151 0.29 -0.96 -19.97
C HIS A 151 0.32 -1.86 -21.21
N SER A 152 1.19 -2.88 -21.25
CA SER A 152 1.26 -3.83 -22.35
C SER A 152 -0.04 -4.62 -22.52
N TYR A 153 -0.67 -5.07 -21.42
CA TYR A 153 -1.97 -5.74 -21.48
C TYR A 153 -3.10 -4.81 -21.97
N ARG A 154 -3.01 -3.52 -21.63
CA ARG A 154 -3.94 -2.52 -22.15
C ARG A 154 -3.82 -2.38 -23.67
N GLU A 155 -2.61 -2.24 -24.19
CA GLU A 155 -2.36 -2.08 -25.63
C GLU A 155 -2.67 -3.34 -26.42
N MET A 156 -2.23 -4.51 -25.94
CA MET A 156 -2.35 -5.77 -26.69
C MET A 156 -3.75 -6.38 -26.62
N TYR A 157 -4.42 -6.25 -25.47
CA TYR A 157 -5.66 -6.99 -25.19
C TYR A 157 -6.85 -6.11 -24.79
N GLY A 158 -6.67 -4.79 -24.70
CA GLY A 158 -7.72 -3.87 -24.27
C GLY A 158 -8.07 -3.99 -22.78
N GLN A 159 -7.27 -4.72 -21.96
CA GLN A 159 -7.51 -4.88 -20.55
C GLN A 159 -7.40 -3.54 -19.83
N ARG A 160 -8.52 -3.02 -19.31
CA ARG A 160 -8.50 -1.74 -18.59
C ARG A 160 -7.81 -1.87 -17.24
N PHE A 161 -7.23 -0.77 -16.77
CA PHE A 161 -6.46 -0.76 -15.55
C PHE A 161 -6.71 0.51 -14.70
N THR A 162 -6.20 0.49 -13.46
CA THR A 162 -5.91 1.65 -12.64
C THR A 162 -4.64 1.34 -11.87
N ILE A 163 -3.61 2.18 -11.98
CA ILE A 163 -2.38 2.06 -11.18
C ILE A 163 -2.47 3.02 -10.01
N LEU A 164 -2.29 2.51 -8.79
CA LEU A 164 -2.33 3.27 -7.56
C LEU A 164 -0.93 3.31 -6.96
N ARG A 165 -0.24 4.45 -7.05
CA ARG A 165 1.10 4.67 -6.50
C ARG A 165 0.99 5.21 -5.08
N TYR A 166 1.34 4.40 -4.10
CA TYR A 166 1.21 4.75 -2.68
C TYR A 166 2.41 5.51 -2.17
N GLY A 167 2.16 6.46 -1.24
CA GLY A 167 3.12 6.92 -0.27
C GLY A 167 3.48 5.80 0.73
N ILE A 168 3.84 6.16 1.96
CA ILE A 168 4.17 5.16 3.00
C ILE A 168 2.92 4.88 3.84
N PRO A 169 2.28 3.71 3.69
CA PRO A 169 1.09 3.38 4.47
C PRO A 169 1.46 3.04 5.92
N TYR A 170 0.64 3.53 6.86
CA TYR A 170 0.74 3.22 8.28
C TYR A 170 -0.66 3.10 8.91
N GLY A 171 -0.75 2.44 10.06
CA GLY A 171 -2.00 2.31 10.83
C GLY A 171 -2.21 0.90 11.37
N PRO A 172 -3.43 0.55 11.82
CA PRO A 172 -3.78 -0.77 12.31
C PRO A 172 -3.34 -1.90 11.38
N ARG A 173 -2.96 -3.05 11.92
CA ARG A 173 -2.50 -4.25 11.19
C ARG A 173 -1.16 -4.09 10.46
N MET A 174 -0.47 -2.94 10.58
CA MET A 174 0.86 -2.77 9.98
C MET A 174 1.89 -3.70 10.62
N ARG A 175 2.98 -3.98 9.87
CA ARG A 175 4.05 -4.85 10.35
C ARG A 175 4.88 -4.16 11.44
N ASP A 176 5.30 -4.93 12.43
CA ASP A 176 6.08 -4.47 13.57
C ASP A 176 7.45 -3.86 13.23
N VAL A 177 7.98 -4.18 12.05
CA VAL A 177 9.26 -3.67 11.57
C VAL A 177 9.20 -2.23 11.05
N LEU A 178 7.99 -1.71 10.78
CA LEU A 178 7.82 -0.35 10.29
C LEU A 178 8.13 0.68 11.38
N VAL A 179 8.66 1.83 10.97
CA VAL A 179 9.19 2.85 11.91
C VAL A 179 8.15 3.30 12.95
N VAL A 180 6.92 3.55 12.54
CA VAL A 180 5.84 3.96 13.44
C VAL A 180 5.53 2.86 14.47
N ALA A 181 5.43 1.59 14.02
CA ALA A 181 5.18 0.45 14.91
C ALA A 181 6.32 0.26 15.92
N ARG A 182 7.57 0.33 15.46
CA ARG A 182 8.75 0.22 16.33
C ARG A 182 8.78 1.30 17.41
N PHE A 183 8.48 2.56 17.06
CA PHE A 183 8.51 3.67 18.02
C PHE A 183 7.36 3.57 19.01
N VAL A 184 6.16 3.22 18.56
CA VAL A 184 5.01 2.96 19.45
C VAL A 184 5.33 1.83 20.42
N ARG A 185 5.91 0.73 19.95
CA ARG A 185 6.32 -0.39 20.82
C ARG A 185 7.36 0.05 21.85
N ALA A 186 8.43 0.73 21.42
CA ALA A 186 9.46 1.24 22.34
C ALA A 186 8.86 2.12 23.43
N ALA A 187 7.94 3.03 23.07
CA ALA A 187 7.28 3.89 24.05
C ALA A 187 6.35 3.09 24.99
N LEU A 188 5.62 2.09 24.51
CA LEU A 188 4.79 1.21 25.36
C LEU A 188 5.63 0.41 26.36
N GLU A 189 6.78 -0.11 25.91
CA GLU A 189 7.73 -0.87 26.73
C GLU A 189 8.57 0.02 27.66
N GLY A 190 8.58 1.34 27.44
CA GLY A 190 9.41 2.28 28.21
C GLY A 190 10.89 2.22 27.83
N THR A 191 11.22 1.69 26.64
CA THR A 191 12.58 1.61 26.12
C THR A 191 12.92 2.81 25.22
N PRO A 192 14.20 3.13 24.99
CA PRO A 192 14.59 4.24 24.13
C PRO A 192 14.10 4.06 22.67
N ILE A 193 13.67 5.17 22.05
CA ILE A 193 13.42 5.23 20.60
C ILE A 193 14.75 5.44 19.90
N THR A 194 15.09 4.57 18.94
CA THR A 194 16.35 4.64 18.19
C THR A 194 16.13 5.23 16.80
N ILE A 195 16.79 6.35 16.51
CA ILE A 195 16.75 7.06 15.23
C ILE A 195 18.08 6.90 14.50
N ALA A 196 18.05 6.42 13.24
CA ALA A 196 19.23 6.40 12.37
C ALA A 196 19.44 7.78 11.71
N GLY A 197 20.65 8.32 11.78
CA GLY A 197 20.98 9.65 11.28
C GLY A 197 20.43 10.76 12.19
N THR A 198 20.12 11.91 11.61
CA THR A 198 19.64 13.11 12.34
C THR A 198 18.14 13.08 12.65
N GLY A 199 17.37 12.19 11.98
CA GLY A 199 15.91 12.15 12.05
C GLY A 199 15.19 13.22 11.22
N GLU A 200 15.92 14.05 10.45
CA GLU A 200 15.32 15.11 9.61
C GLU A 200 14.78 14.60 8.29
N GLN A 201 15.07 13.35 7.92
CA GLN A 201 14.54 12.75 6.69
C GLN A 201 13.01 12.67 6.74
N GLN A 202 12.38 13.30 5.76
CA GLN A 202 10.92 13.42 5.66
C GLN A 202 10.34 12.39 4.72
N ARG A 203 9.09 11.98 4.98
CA ARG A 203 8.29 11.08 4.16
C ARG A 203 6.81 11.46 4.22
N ASN A 204 6.08 11.18 3.15
CA ASN A 204 4.63 11.32 3.15
C ASN A 204 3.98 10.00 3.61
N TYR A 205 3.48 10.02 4.85
CA TYR A 205 2.78 8.88 5.45
C TYR A 205 1.29 8.98 5.16
N VAL A 206 0.70 7.95 4.55
CA VAL A 206 -0.74 7.86 4.29
C VAL A 206 -1.40 6.89 5.27
N PHE A 207 -2.45 7.33 5.95
CA PHE A 207 -3.19 6.45 6.84
C PHE A 207 -3.88 5.34 6.05
N VAL A 208 -3.78 4.10 6.52
CA VAL A 208 -4.25 2.92 5.78
C VAL A 208 -5.75 2.94 5.51
N GLY A 209 -6.55 3.53 6.40
CA GLY A 209 -7.99 3.73 6.18
C GLY A 209 -8.29 4.70 5.03
N ASP A 210 -7.56 5.83 4.95
CA ASP A 210 -7.70 6.77 3.83
C ASP A 210 -7.27 6.11 2.51
N LEU A 211 -6.20 5.30 2.56
CA LEU A 211 -5.74 4.54 1.41
C LEU A 211 -6.78 3.51 0.95
N ALA A 212 -7.44 2.82 1.88
CA ALA A 212 -8.50 1.85 1.57
C ALA A 212 -9.73 2.54 0.95
N ASP A 213 -10.12 3.74 1.44
CA ASP A 213 -11.18 4.55 0.81
C ASP A 213 -10.84 4.91 -0.64
N ALA A 214 -9.57 5.29 -0.92
CA ALA A 214 -9.12 5.53 -2.28
C ALA A 214 -9.33 4.33 -3.22
N HIS A 215 -9.14 3.10 -2.74
CA HIS A 215 -9.37 1.88 -3.53
C HIS A 215 -10.84 1.70 -3.90
N VAL A 216 -11.76 1.96 -2.97
CA VAL A 216 -13.19 1.90 -3.25
C VAL A 216 -13.57 2.96 -4.29
N ARG A 217 -13.11 4.19 -4.12
CA ARG A 217 -13.34 5.29 -5.07
C ARG A 217 -12.72 5.02 -6.44
N ALA A 218 -11.59 4.31 -6.50
CA ALA A 218 -10.92 3.95 -7.75
C ALA A 218 -11.72 2.96 -8.60
N LEU A 219 -12.83 2.39 -8.11
CA LEU A 219 -13.79 1.66 -8.93
C LEU A 219 -14.61 2.57 -9.86
N ALA A 220 -14.64 3.88 -9.62
CA ALA A 220 -15.33 4.83 -10.49
C ALA A 220 -14.82 4.76 -11.95
N PRO A 221 -15.71 4.95 -12.95
CA PRO A 221 -15.30 4.94 -14.36
C PRO A 221 -14.19 5.94 -14.70
N ALA A 222 -14.15 7.09 -14.02
CA ALA A 222 -13.13 8.13 -14.24
C ALA A 222 -11.70 7.67 -13.91
N ALA A 223 -11.53 6.67 -13.04
CA ALA A 223 -10.22 6.09 -12.70
C ALA A 223 -9.72 5.06 -13.73
N ALA A 224 -10.51 4.71 -14.72
CA ALA A 224 -10.11 3.69 -15.68
C ALA A 224 -9.04 4.21 -16.64
N ASP A 225 -7.98 3.41 -16.81
CA ASP A 225 -6.78 3.71 -17.59
C ASP A 225 -6.01 4.93 -17.03
N GLN A 226 -6.04 5.09 -15.70
CA GLN A 226 -5.35 6.16 -14.98
C GLN A 226 -4.24 5.63 -14.07
N VAL A 227 -3.22 6.48 -13.89
CA VAL A 227 -2.22 6.37 -12.82
C VAL A 227 -2.53 7.44 -11.78
N LEU A 228 -2.66 7.05 -10.52
CA LEU A 228 -3.04 7.94 -9.42
C LEU A 228 -2.01 7.84 -8.30
N ALA A 229 -1.52 8.98 -7.81
CA ALA A 229 -0.71 9.05 -6.60
C ALA A 229 -1.62 9.15 -5.37
N LEU A 230 -1.30 8.37 -4.36
CA LEU A 230 -2.05 8.32 -3.09
C LEU A 230 -1.06 8.52 -1.93
N GLU A 231 -0.74 9.79 -1.68
CA GLU A 231 0.18 10.19 -0.61
C GLU A 231 -0.54 10.79 0.60
N GLY A 232 0.17 10.87 1.72
CA GLY A 232 -0.30 11.59 2.90
C GLY A 232 -0.40 13.12 2.67
N GLY A 233 -1.04 13.81 3.62
CA GLY A 233 -1.33 15.23 3.49
C GLY A 233 -0.13 16.16 3.65
N ALA A 234 0.86 15.75 4.46
CA ALA A 234 2.08 16.54 4.73
C ALA A 234 3.27 15.61 4.97
N PRO A 235 4.48 16.05 4.61
CA PRO A 235 5.70 15.34 4.97
C PRO A 235 5.86 15.28 6.49
N VAL A 236 6.33 14.13 7.00
CA VAL A 236 6.61 13.90 8.42
C VAL A 236 8.05 13.41 8.55
N SER A 237 8.84 14.03 9.41
CA SER A 237 10.21 13.60 9.69
C SER A 237 10.23 12.42 10.67
N VAL A 238 11.33 11.65 10.68
CA VAL A 238 11.50 10.56 11.67
C VAL A 238 11.52 11.11 13.09
N ARG A 239 12.01 12.35 13.29
CA ARG A 239 11.95 13.05 14.59
C ARG A 239 10.51 13.33 14.99
N GLU A 240 9.70 13.92 14.10
CA GLU A 240 8.27 14.17 14.36
C GLU A 240 7.49 12.90 14.67
N ILE A 241 7.83 11.75 14.05
CA ILE A 241 7.25 10.46 14.44
C ILE A 241 7.56 10.15 15.91
N ALA A 242 8.83 10.30 16.33
CA ALA A 242 9.25 10.02 17.70
C ALA A 242 8.56 10.97 18.69
N ASP A 243 8.49 12.26 18.38
CA ASP A 243 7.85 13.26 19.22
C ASP A 243 6.35 13.00 19.36
N THR A 244 5.65 12.74 18.26
CA THR A 244 4.22 12.35 18.27
C THR A 244 3.96 11.12 19.15
N VAL A 245 4.80 10.09 19.03
CA VAL A 245 4.65 8.87 19.83
C VAL A 245 4.91 9.15 21.33
N ARG A 246 5.92 9.96 21.65
CA ARG A 246 6.25 10.34 23.03
C ARG A 246 5.14 11.18 23.68
N GLU A 247 4.51 12.07 22.93
CA GLU A 247 3.37 12.86 23.38
C GLU A 247 2.13 12.00 23.63
N LEU A 248 1.86 11.05 22.75
CA LEU A 248 0.66 10.22 22.81
C LEU A 248 0.71 9.10 23.85
N ILE A 249 1.91 8.60 24.19
CA ILE A 249 2.08 7.43 25.06
C ILE A 249 2.79 7.81 26.37
N ARG A 250 4.09 8.08 26.28
CA ARG A 250 4.92 8.53 27.41
C ARG A 250 6.26 9.09 26.92
N PRO A 251 6.89 10.00 27.67
CA PRO A 251 8.26 10.44 27.36
C PRO A 251 9.24 9.27 27.59
N VAL A 252 9.95 8.88 26.52
CA VAL A 252 11.08 7.94 26.56
C VAL A 252 12.31 8.62 25.96
N PRO A 253 13.55 8.19 26.29
CA PRO A 253 14.76 8.71 25.67
C PRO A 253 14.75 8.49 24.15
N VAL A 254 15.41 9.39 23.41
CA VAL A 254 15.69 9.23 21.99
C VAL A 254 17.20 9.06 21.81
N GLU A 255 17.60 7.97 21.18
CA GLU A 255 19.00 7.67 20.90
C GLU A 255 19.26 7.75 19.39
N TYR A 256 20.36 8.39 19.02
CA TYR A 256 20.76 8.58 17.62
C TYR A 256 21.87 7.60 17.27
N MET A 257 21.68 6.88 16.16
CA MET A 257 22.63 5.90 15.62
C MET A 257 23.20 6.41 14.29
N PRO A 258 24.33 5.87 13.81
CA PRO A 258 24.84 6.22 12.49
C PRO A 258 23.78 6.10 11.38
N ALA A 259 23.82 7.01 10.41
CA ALA A 259 22.91 7.00 9.28
C ALA A 259 23.02 5.70 8.47
N ARG A 260 21.92 5.26 7.88
CA ARG A 260 21.92 4.11 6.95
C ARG A 260 22.53 4.51 5.62
N THR A 261 23.28 3.58 5.00
CA THR A 261 24.00 3.84 3.76
C THR A 261 23.10 4.11 2.54
N ALA A 262 21.87 3.64 2.58
CA ALA A 262 20.89 3.74 1.47
C ALA A 262 19.52 4.22 2.02
N ASP A 263 19.49 5.47 2.50
CA ASP A 263 18.21 6.04 2.93
C ASP A 263 17.54 6.75 1.75
N TYR A 264 16.30 6.36 1.43
CA TYR A 264 15.51 6.96 0.38
C TYR A 264 15.24 8.44 0.72
N GLN A 265 15.63 9.34 -0.16
CA GLN A 265 15.26 10.75 -0.08
C GLN A 265 13.84 10.88 -0.65
N GLY A 266 12.84 11.11 0.20
CA GLY A 266 11.45 11.21 -0.20
C GLY A 266 11.23 12.24 -1.31
N VAL A 267 10.37 11.90 -2.27
CA VAL A 267 9.84 12.83 -3.28
C VAL A 267 8.44 13.19 -2.87
N SER A 268 8.07 14.47 -2.94
CA SER A 268 6.67 14.89 -2.80
C SER A 268 5.95 14.66 -4.13
N VAL A 269 4.84 13.95 -4.08
CA VAL A 269 4.00 13.65 -5.26
C VAL A 269 2.61 14.21 -5.02
N SER A 270 2.04 14.81 -6.07
CA SER A 270 0.74 15.46 -5.99
C SER A 270 -0.41 14.45 -5.99
N ASN A 271 -1.34 14.61 -5.06
CA ASN A 271 -2.63 13.90 -5.07
C ASN A 271 -3.69 14.57 -5.96
N ARG A 272 -3.30 15.56 -6.78
CA ARG A 272 -4.24 16.40 -7.54
C ARG A 272 -5.16 15.56 -8.43
N ARG A 273 -4.62 14.59 -9.15
CA ARG A 273 -5.40 13.72 -10.03
C ARG A 273 -6.38 12.83 -9.25
N ALA A 274 -5.98 12.28 -8.12
CA ALA A 274 -6.86 11.54 -7.24
C ALA A 274 -8.01 12.42 -6.71
N LYS A 275 -7.72 13.66 -6.35
CA LYS A 275 -8.75 14.64 -5.95
C LYS A 275 -9.71 14.98 -7.09
N GLU A 276 -9.21 15.25 -8.28
CA GLU A 276 -10.01 15.61 -9.46
C GLU A 276 -10.91 14.45 -9.94
N LEU A 277 -10.38 13.22 -9.99
CA LEU A 277 -11.10 12.09 -10.58
C LEU A 277 -11.89 11.25 -9.58
N LEU A 278 -11.47 11.22 -8.31
CA LEU A 278 -12.07 10.39 -7.27
C LEU A 278 -12.72 11.19 -6.15
N ASP A 279 -12.58 12.51 -6.14
CA ASP A 279 -12.90 13.37 -4.99
C ASP A 279 -12.22 12.84 -3.71
N TRP A 280 -10.95 12.38 -3.85
CA TRP A 280 -10.18 11.81 -2.77
C TRP A 280 -9.01 12.72 -2.36
N SER A 281 -8.88 12.88 -1.06
CA SER A 281 -7.68 13.42 -0.41
C SER A 281 -7.52 12.77 0.96
N PRO A 282 -6.28 12.63 1.48
CA PRO A 282 -6.08 12.06 2.81
C PRO A 282 -6.77 12.94 3.87
N GLN A 283 -7.58 12.32 4.73
CA GLN A 283 -8.39 13.01 5.74
C GLN A 283 -7.79 12.88 7.14
N THR A 284 -6.92 11.89 7.36
CA THR A 284 -6.38 11.55 8.66
C THR A 284 -5.01 12.21 8.84
N SER A 285 -4.90 13.14 9.79
CA SER A 285 -3.59 13.70 10.16
C SER A 285 -2.69 12.62 10.77
N PHE A 286 -1.36 12.81 10.70
CA PHE A 286 -0.40 11.82 11.18
C PHE A 286 -0.64 11.46 12.66
N ALA A 287 -0.81 12.45 13.53
CA ALA A 287 -1.06 12.23 14.96
C ALA A 287 -2.37 11.47 15.23
N VAL A 288 -3.45 11.78 14.48
CA VAL A 288 -4.73 11.05 14.57
C VAL A 288 -4.55 9.59 14.12
N GLY A 289 -3.82 9.34 13.05
CA GLY A 289 -3.56 7.98 12.57
C GLY A 289 -2.71 7.17 13.54
N VAL A 290 -1.70 7.78 14.19
CA VAL A 290 -0.92 7.13 15.25
C VAL A 290 -1.79 6.81 16.46
N ARG A 291 -2.71 7.72 16.84
CA ARG A 291 -3.67 7.47 17.92
C ARG A 291 -4.56 6.27 17.60
N ARG A 292 -5.14 6.22 16.40
CA ARG A 292 -5.97 5.08 15.95
C ARG A 292 -5.19 3.75 15.94
N TYR A 293 -3.91 3.79 15.56
CA TYR A 293 -3.05 2.61 15.63
C TYR A 293 -2.82 2.16 17.08
N LEU A 294 -2.54 3.11 17.99
CA LEU A 294 -2.37 2.83 19.42
C LEU A 294 -3.65 2.23 20.02
N ASP A 295 -4.80 2.83 19.76
CA ASP A 295 -6.09 2.39 20.27
C ASP A 295 -6.41 0.97 19.80
N TRP A 296 -6.12 0.66 18.51
CA TRP A 296 -6.23 -0.70 17.99
C TRP A 296 -5.28 -1.69 18.68
N LEU A 297 -4.01 -1.29 18.88
CA LEU A 297 -2.98 -2.15 19.47
C LEU A 297 -3.28 -2.48 20.93
N THR A 298 -3.85 -1.53 21.69
CA THR A 298 -4.19 -1.68 23.11
C THR A 298 -5.60 -2.20 23.37
N GLY A 299 -6.41 -2.37 22.33
CA GLY A 299 -7.80 -2.78 22.46
C GLY A 299 -8.71 -1.72 23.11
N THR A 300 -8.26 -0.46 23.18
CA THR A 300 -9.00 0.65 23.77
C THR A 300 -9.86 1.41 22.76
N GLY A 301 -9.68 1.14 21.46
CA GLY A 301 -10.50 1.68 20.38
C GLY A 301 -11.86 0.98 20.39
N ALA A 302 -12.93 1.75 20.62
CA ALA A 302 -14.28 1.26 20.29
C ALA A 302 -14.26 0.78 18.84
N GLU A 303 -14.81 -0.41 18.63
CA GLU A 303 -14.95 -1.10 17.34
C GLU A 303 -15.21 -0.13 16.18
N LEU A 304 -14.15 0.22 15.43
CA LEU A 304 -14.30 0.83 14.10
C LEU A 304 -14.54 -0.26 13.03
N ASP A 305 -14.61 -1.52 13.47
CA ASP A 305 -15.00 -2.66 12.66
C ASP A 305 -16.47 -2.95 12.99
N GLY A 306 -17.36 -2.67 12.02
CA GLY A 306 -18.80 -3.02 12.12
C GLY A 306 -19.06 -4.52 12.29
N SER A 307 -18.68 -5.08 13.45
CA SER A 307 -19.12 -6.35 13.97
C SER A 307 -20.09 -6.10 15.13
N GLY A 308 -21.19 -5.43 14.84
CA GLY A 308 -22.37 -5.37 15.69
C GLY A 308 -23.36 -6.43 15.24
N ALA A 309 -23.51 -7.49 16.06
CA ALA A 309 -24.56 -8.51 16.13
C ALA A 309 -25.27 -8.94 14.83
#